data_49bc0ae0d66abdc76252e38d63f708a2
#
_entry.id   49bc0ae0d66abdc76252e38d63f708a2
#
_cell.length_a   1.000
_cell.length_b   1.000
_cell.length_c   1.000
_cell.angle_alpha   90.00
_cell.angle_beta   90.00
_cell.angle_gamma   90.00
#
_symmetry.space_group_name_H-M   'P 1'
#
loop_
_entity.id
_entity.type
_entity.pdbx_description
1 polymer ?
#
loop_
_entity_poly.entity_id
_entity_poly.type
_entity_poly.pdbx_seq_one_letter_code
_entity_poly.pdbx_strand_id
1 'polypeptide(L)'
;SLAYSISLLMTLFNTALMQTISPWIYQKIKAKRIKDIANVAYTTLIMLAFLNLFLILLAPEVVAIFAPAAYYEAIYVIPPVAMSVYFMYAYDLFAKFAFYYEKTKFVMVASVIGAVLNIILNYIFIGMFGYQAAGYTTLACYMIYSVGHYYFMNKVCDQFCDGERPYDLKKILMITIPFLMTGLIFLGTYSYPVIRYGIVVVALIIVLIKRKTIIGIIKNLMKMRKA
;
A
#
# COMPACT_ATOMS: atom_id res chain seq x y z
N SER A 1 13.42 -10.92 8.50
CA SER A 1 12.53 -11.47 9.53
C SER A 1 11.28 -12.06 8.88
N LEU A 2 10.57 -12.95 9.58
CA LEU A 2 9.35 -13.62 9.11
C LEU A 2 8.28 -12.63 8.62
N ALA A 3 8.03 -11.56 9.38
CA ALA A 3 7.05 -10.52 9.01
C ALA A 3 7.34 -9.90 7.64
N TYR A 4 8.61 -9.64 7.35
CA TYR A 4 9.02 -9.14 6.04
C TYR A 4 8.85 -10.19 4.93
N SER A 5 9.16 -11.46 5.20
CA SER A 5 8.94 -12.54 4.22
C SER A 5 7.47 -12.70 3.85
N ILE A 6 6.56 -12.61 4.82
CA ILE A 6 5.11 -12.64 4.59
C ILE A 6 4.67 -11.43 3.77
N SER A 7 5.20 -10.24 4.09
CA SER A 7 4.87 -9.01 3.37
C SER A 7 5.45 -8.98 1.94
N LEU A 8 6.47 -9.80 1.63
CA LEU A 8 6.96 -9.97 0.26
C LEU A 8 5.87 -10.46 -0.70
N LEU A 9 4.94 -11.29 -0.23
CA LEU A 9 3.80 -11.72 -1.06
C LEU A 9 2.95 -10.52 -1.50
N MET A 10 2.70 -9.57 -0.58
CA MET A 10 1.97 -8.35 -0.90
C MET A 10 2.78 -7.42 -1.82
N THR A 11 4.10 -7.38 -1.65
CA THR A 11 5.01 -6.62 -2.52
C THR A 11 5.02 -7.19 -3.95
N LEU A 12 5.03 -8.52 -4.10
CA LEU A 12 4.91 -9.17 -5.41
C LEU A 12 3.57 -8.83 -6.08
N PHE A 13 2.48 -8.83 -5.30
CA PHE A 13 1.17 -8.43 -5.82
C PHE A 13 1.16 -6.96 -6.26
N ASN A 14 1.73 -6.04 -5.47
CA ASN A 14 1.90 -4.63 -5.84
C ASN A 14 2.67 -4.49 -7.16
N THR A 15 3.79 -5.19 -7.27
CA THR A 15 4.64 -5.13 -8.46
C THR A 15 3.88 -5.63 -9.69
N ALA A 16 3.20 -6.77 -9.60
CA ALA A 16 2.41 -7.33 -10.70
C ALA A 16 1.27 -6.38 -11.12
N LEU A 17 0.58 -5.79 -10.15
CA LEU A 17 -0.49 -4.82 -10.41
C LEU A 17 0.07 -3.56 -11.06
N MET A 18 1.17 -3.03 -10.55
CA MET A 18 1.81 -1.83 -11.08
C MET A 18 2.36 -2.05 -12.50
N GLN A 19 2.97 -3.22 -12.78
CA GLN A 19 3.40 -3.58 -14.12
C GLN A 19 2.22 -3.67 -15.10
N THR A 20 1.06 -4.07 -14.62
CA THR A 20 -0.15 -4.16 -15.44
C THR A 20 -0.71 -2.78 -15.80
N ILE A 21 -0.75 -1.84 -14.84
CA ILE A 21 -1.41 -0.54 -15.05
C ILE A 21 -0.47 0.57 -15.52
N SER A 22 0.85 0.46 -15.31
CA SER A 22 1.81 1.52 -15.69
C SER A 22 1.79 1.89 -17.18
N PRO A 23 1.77 0.94 -18.12
CA PRO A 23 1.68 1.29 -19.54
C PRO A 23 0.41 2.09 -19.86
N TRP A 24 -0.73 1.68 -19.27
CA TRP A 24 -1.99 2.36 -19.44
C TRP A 24 -1.97 3.78 -18.84
N ILE A 25 -1.36 3.98 -17.66
CA ILE A 25 -1.17 5.31 -17.07
C ILE A 25 -0.38 6.19 -18.04
N TYR A 26 0.72 5.70 -18.59
CA TYR A 26 1.55 6.46 -19.52
C TYR A 26 0.79 6.82 -20.81
N GLN A 27 -0.05 5.92 -21.33
CA GLN A 27 -0.93 6.24 -22.46
C GLN A 27 -1.92 7.34 -22.13
N LYS A 28 -2.51 7.34 -20.91
CA LYS A 28 -3.43 8.40 -20.46
C LYS A 28 -2.72 9.75 -20.31
N ILE A 29 -1.49 9.76 -19.79
CA ILE A 29 -0.68 10.98 -19.70
C ILE A 29 -0.38 11.50 -21.10
N LYS A 30 0.07 10.62 -22.03
CA LYS A 30 0.32 10.98 -23.42
C LYS A 30 -0.90 11.56 -24.12
N ALA A 31 -2.07 11.01 -23.85
CA ALA A 31 -3.34 11.46 -24.42
C ALA A 31 -3.92 12.71 -23.73
N LYS A 32 -3.23 13.29 -22.73
CA LYS A 32 -3.72 14.42 -21.89
C LYS A 32 -5.06 14.11 -21.18
N ARG A 33 -5.27 12.85 -20.81
CA ARG A 33 -6.50 12.35 -20.15
C ARG A 33 -6.21 11.87 -18.73
N ILE A 34 -5.47 12.65 -17.97
CA ILE A 34 -4.96 12.24 -16.64
C ILE A 34 -6.07 12.01 -15.61
N LYS A 35 -7.22 12.69 -15.75
CA LYS A 35 -8.39 12.50 -14.87
C LYS A 35 -8.97 11.07 -14.95
N ASP A 36 -8.82 10.41 -16.10
CA ASP A 36 -9.29 9.02 -16.27
C ASP A 36 -8.53 8.05 -15.34
N ILE A 37 -7.30 8.40 -14.95
CA ILE A 37 -6.43 7.58 -14.10
C ILE A 37 -7.03 7.43 -12.68
N ALA A 38 -7.72 8.45 -12.19
CA ALA A 38 -8.19 8.54 -10.82
C ALA A 38 -9.02 7.33 -10.37
N ASN A 39 -10.01 6.93 -11.17
CA ASN A 39 -10.92 5.84 -10.80
C ASN A 39 -10.20 4.49 -10.68
N VAL A 40 -9.24 4.22 -11.56
CA VAL A 40 -8.42 3.00 -11.51
C VAL A 40 -7.51 3.03 -10.28
N ALA A 41 -6.88 4.17 -10.02
CA ALA A 41 -6.02 4.34 -8.84
C ALA A 41 -6.80 4.15 -7.53
N TYR A 42 -7.97 4.76 -7.37
CA TYR A 42 -8.79 4.57 -6.16
C TYR A 42 -9.26 3.13 -6.01
N THR A 43 -9.69 2.49 -7.10
CA THR A 43 -10.11 1.09 -7.08
C THR A 43 -8.99 0.17 -6.66
N THR A 44 -7.79 0.36 -7.18
CA THR A 44 -6.63 -0.46 -6.83
C THR A 44 -6.13 -0.19 -5.42
N LEU A 45 -6.18 1.06 -4.93
CA LEU A 45 -5.89 1.40 -3.53
C LEU A 45 -6.86 0.71 -2.57
N ILE A 46 -8.17 0.72 -2.86
CA ILE A 46 -9.19 0.02 -2.05
C ILE A 46 -8.93 -1.49 -2.07
N MET A 47 -8.64 -2.05 -3.23
CA MET A 47 -8.34 -3.48 -3.35
C MET A 47 -7.12 -3.88 -2.52
N LEU A 48 -6.04 -3.09 -2.58
CA LEU A 48 -4.85 -3.32 -1.78
C LEU A 48 -5.09 -3.12 -0.28
N ALA A 49 -5.83 -2.08 0.10
CA ALA A 49 -6.24 -1.89 1.49
C ALA A 49 -6.96 -3.12 2.02
N PHE A 50 -7.93 -3.65 1.26
CA PHE A 50 -8.67 -4.85 1.64
C PHE A 50 -7.76 -6.07 1.78
N LEU A 51 -6.87 -6.33 0.82
CA LEU A 51 -5.95 -7.46 0.86
C LEU A 51 -4.98 -7.37 2.05
N ASN A 52 -4.44 -6.17 2.32
CA ASN A 52 -3.56 -5.97 3.47
C ASN A 52 -4.33 -6.12 4.80
N LEU A 53 -5.55 -5.61 4.91
CA LEU A 53 -6.39 -5.81 6.11
C LEU A 53 -6.71 -7.28 6.33
N PHE A 54 -6.96 -8.04 5.27
CA PHE A 54 -7.19 -9.48 5.37
C PHE A 54 -5.93 -10.21 5.84
N LEU A 55 -4.75 -9.84 5.36
CA LEU A 55 -3.47 -10.36 5.84
C LEU A 55 -3.24 -10.03 7.33
N ILE A 56 -3.52 -8.78 7.73
CA ILE A 56 -3.40 -8.34 9.13
C ILE A 56 -4.34 -9.15 10.02
N LEU A 57 -5.57 -9.34 9.60
CA LEU A 57 -6.58 -10.08 10.35
C LEU A 57 -6.20 -11.56 10.56
N LEU A 58 -5.52 -12.16 9.58
CA LEU A 58 -5.05 -13.55 9.62
C LEU A 58 -3.58 -13.69 10.06
N ALA A 59 -2.94 -12.61 10.51
CA ALA A 59 -1.52 -12.68 10.90
C ALA A 59 -1.20 -13.75 11.96
N PRO A 60 -2.02 -13.99 13.01
CA PRO A 60 -1.76 -15.07 13.95
C PRO A 60 -1.74 -16.45 13.31
N GLU A 61 -2.67 -16.75 12.40
CA GLU A 61 -2.73 -18.04 11.69
C GLU A 61 -1.55 -18.19 10.74
N VAL A 62 -1.22 -17.14 10.01
CA VAL A 62 -0.09 -17.14 9.08
C VAL A 62 1.21 -17.42 9.84
N VAL A 63 1.42 -16.78 10.99
CA VAL A 63 2.60 -17.05 11.82
C VAL A 63 2.58 -18.47 12.38
N ALA A 64 1.44 -18.95 12.87
CA ALA A 64 1.32 -20.30 13.42
C ALA A 64 1.60 -21.39 12.39
N ILE A 65 1.28 -21.16 11.10
CA ILE A 65 1.54 -22.13 10.02
C ILE A 65 3.00 -22.07 9.54
N PHE A 66 3.56 -20.88 9.41
CA PHE A 66 4.86 -20.68 8.74
C PHE A 66 6.05 -20.49 9.67
N ALA A 67 5.83 -20.43 10.99
CA ALA A 67 6.91 -20.18 11.94
C ALA A 67 6.87 -21.09 13.17
N PRO A 68 8.03 -21.45 13.75
CA PRO A 68 8.12 -22.02 15.07
C PRO A 68 7.51 -21.12 16.15
N ALA A 69 6.99 -21.70 17.23
CA ALA A 69 6.35 -20.99 18.33
C ALA A 69 7.19 -19.84 18.93
N ALA A 70 8.52 -19.98 18.91
CA ALA A 70 9.46 -18.94 19.35
C ALA A 70 9.34 -17.61 18.57
N TYR A 71 8.73 -17.60 17.39
CA TYR A 71 8.55 -16.42 16.55
C TYR A 71 7.12 -15.85 16.60
N TYR A 72 6.27 -16.35 17.52
CA TYR A 72 4.86 -15.93 17.57
C TYR A 72 4.68 -14.41 17.76
N GLU A 73 5.56 -13.76 18.49
CA GLU A 73 5.57 -12.29 18.66
C GLU A 73 5.67 -11.50 17.35
N ALA A 74 6.06 -12.15 16.24
CA ALA A 74 6.08 -11.52 14.93
C ALA A 74 4.68 -11.06 14.45
N ILE A 75 3.60 -11.59 15.05
CA ILE A 75 2.22 -11.14 14.77
C ILE A 75 2.06 -9.62 14.94
N TYR A 76 2.79 -9.01 15.86
CA TYR A 76 2.73 -7.56 16.11
C TYR A 76 3.56 -6.72 15.13
N VAL A 77 4.45 -7.35 14.37
CA VAL A 77 5.26 -6.68 13.33
C VAL A 77 4.58 -6.75 11.96
N ILE A 78 3.79 -7.79 11.70
CA ILE A 78 3.09 -7.96 10.41
C ILE A 78 2.18 -6.78 10.06
N PRO A 79 1.32 -6.25 10.96
CA PRO A 79 0.41 -5.16 10.63
C PRO A 79 1.11 -3.90 10.12
N PRO A 80 2.06 -3.30 10.84
CA PRO A 80 2.72 -2.10 10.33
C PRO A 80 3.49 -2.35 9.04
N VAL A 81 4.11 -3.53 8.86
CA VAL A 81 4.81 -3.88 7.62
C VAL A 81 3.83 -4.08 6.48
N ALA A 82 2.69 -4.76 6.69
CA ALA A 82 1.63 -4.87 5.68
C ALA A 82 1.06 -3.50 5.30
N MET A 83 0.80 -2.63 6.29
CA MET A 83 0.34 -1.26 6.02
C MET A 83 1.37 -0.45 5.23
N SER A 84 2.68 -0.66 5.45
CA SER A 84 3.73 0.01 4.69
C SER A 84 3.69 -0.34 3.20
N VAL A 85 3.30 -1.57 2.85
CA VAL A 85 3.17 -2.01 1.44
C VAL A 85 2.06 -1.26 0.70
N TYR A 86 0.99 -0.86 1.38
CA TYR A 86 -0.03 0.03 0.80
C TYR A 86 0.56 1.40 0.41
N PHE A 87 1.36 2.01 1.29
CA PHE A 87 2.03 3.28 0.98
C PHE A 87 3.09 3.14 -0.09
N MET A 88 3.75 1.99 -0.15
CA MET A 88 4.68 1.65 -1.23
C MET A 88 3.99 1.67 -2.59
N TYR A 89 2.78 1.12 -2.69
CA TYR A 89 1.98 1.22 -3.90
C TYR A 89 1.52 2.65 -4.19
N ALA A 90 1.07 3.38 -3.18
CA ALA A 90 0.60 4.76 -3.35
C ALA A 90 1.70 5.68 -3.89
N TYR A 91 2.92 5.63 -3.33
CA TYR A 91 4.00 6.46 -3.85
C TYR A 91 4.40 6.07 -5.27
N ASP A 92 4.36 4.78 -5.63
CA ASP A 92 4.67 4.34 -6.99
C ASP A 92 3.65 4.87 -8.01
N LEU A 93 2.35 4.90 -7.65
CA LEU A 93 1.34 5.60 -8.46
C LEU A 93 1.69 7.07 -8.71
N PHE A 94 2.10 7.78 -7.65
CA PHE A 94 2.45 9.20 -7.75
C PHE A 94 3.74 9.41 -8.54
N ALA A 95 4.72 8.52 -8.40
CA ALA A 95 6.01 8.58 -9.10
C ALA A 95 5.89 8.40 -10.62
N LYS A 96 4.78 7.79 -11.14
CA LYS A 96 4.62 7.58 -12.59
C LYS A 96 4.69 8.87 -13.39
N PHE A 97 4.23 9.98 -12.85
CA PHE A 97 4.32 11.29 -13.50
C PHE A 97 5.78 11.78 -13.58
N ALA A 98 6.54 11.60 -12.50
CA ALA A 98 7.97 11.92 -12.49
C ALA A 98 8.76 11.09 -13.50
N PHE A 99 8.46 9.80 -13.61
CA PHE A 99 9.10 8.91 -14.58
C PHE A 99 8.71 9.26 -16.02
N TYR A 100 7.43 9.53 -16.27
CA TYR A 100 6.97 9.87 -17.62
C TYR A 100 7.61 11.16 -18.16
N TYR A 101 7.74 12.18 -17.32
CA TYR A 101 8.36 13.46 -17.70
C TYR A 101 9.86 13.53 -17.41
N GLU A 102 10.52 12.40 -17.15
CA GLU A 102 11.96 12.28 -16.90
C GLU A 102 12.48 13.14 -15.73
N LYS A 103 11.60 13.46 -14.77
CA LYS A 103 11.93 14.25 -13.57
C LYS A 103 12.43 13.34 -12.42
N THR A 104 13.35 12.43 -12.72
CA THR A 104 13.77 11.35 -11.82
C THR A 104 14.72 11.79 -10.70
N LYS A 105 15.32 12.98 -10.79
CA LYS A 105 16.22 13.51 -9.73
C LYS A 105 15.55 13.53 -8.36
N PHE A 106 14.28 13.94 -8.30
CA PHE A 106 13.53 13.93 -7.04
C PHE A 106 13.36 12.51 -6.51
N VAL A 107 13.02 11.56 -7.36
CA VAL A 107 12.82 10.16 -6.96
C VAL A 107 14.10 9.59 -6.37
N MET A 108 15.23 9.87 -6.99
CA MET A 108 16.57 9.47 -6.50
C MET A 108 16.87 10.10 -5.11
N VAL A 109 16.72 11.41 -4.98
CA VAL A 109 16.97 12.12 -3.72
C VAL A 109 16.01 11.64 -2.61
N ALA A 110 14.72 11.50 -2.92
CA ALA A 110 13.75 11.00 -1.98
C ALA A 110 14.09 9.58 -1.50
N SER A 111 14.57 8.70 -2.40
CA SER A 111 15.00 7.34 -2.05
C SER A 111 16.17 7.35 -1.06
N VAL A 112 17.18 8.20 -1.29
CA VAL A 112 18.32 8.34 -0.37
C VAL A 112 17.85 8.88 0.98
N ILE A 113 17.05 9.94 0.99
CA ILE A 113 16.51 10.53 2.24
C ILE A 113 15.67 9.49 2.98
N GLY A 114 14.81 8.74 2.27
CA GLY A 114 14.00 7.69 2.88
C GLY A 114 14.84 6.58 3.52
N ALA A 115 15.91 6.14 2.86
CA ALA A 115 16.84 5.15 3.41
C ALA A 115 17.55 5.66 4.66
N VAL A 116 18.08 6.88 4.63
CA VAL A 116 18.74 7.51 5.78
C VAL A 116 17.76 7.69 6.94
N LEU A 117 16.55 8.16 6.66
CA LEU A 117 15.49 8.32 7.66
C LEU A 117 15.14 6.98 8.31
N ASN A 118 15.00 5.90 7.51
CA ASN A 118 14.72 4.57 8.04
C ASN A 118 15.84 4.07 8.97
N ILE A 119 17.10 4.27 8.60
CA ILE A 119 18.24 3.90 9.44
C ILE A 119 18.21 4.67 10.77
N ILE A 120 17.99 5.98 10.73
CA ILE A 120 17.93 6.82 11.94
C ILE A 120 16.78 6.39 12.85
N LEU A 121 15.58 6.24 12.28
CA LEU A 121 14.40 5.84 13.05
C LEU A 121 14.58 4.44 13.66
N ASN A 122 15.11 3.49 12.89
CA ASN A 122 15.40 2.16 13.41
C ASN A 122 16.43 2.18 14.54
N TYR A 123 17.51 2.95 14.39
CA TYR A 123 18.54 3.08 15.43
C TYR A 123 17.94 3.59 16.75
N ILE A 124 17.11 4.62 16.69
CA ILE A 124 16.50 5.22 17.87
C ILE A 124 15.42 4.30 18.45
N PHE A 125 14.44 3.90 17.65
CA PHE A 125 13.23 3.25 18.16
C PHE A 125 13.41 1.76 18.45
N ILE A 126 14.31 1.05 17.76
CA ILE A 126 14.66 -0.33 18.14
C ILE A 126 15.40 -0.34 19.47
N GLY A 127 16.27 0.64 19.72
CA GLY A 127 16.94 0.78 21.01
C GLY A 127 15.98 1.04 22.18
N MET A 128 14.87 1.75 21.94
CA MET A 128 13.87 2.11 22.95
C MET A 128 12.78 1.05 23.14
N PHE A 129 12.31 0.42 22.06
CA PHE A 129 11.09 -0.41 22.04
C PHE A 129 11.33 -1.84 21.54
N GLY A 130 12.58 -2.20 21.27
CA GLY A 130 12.94 -3.52 20.74
C GLY A 130 12.61 -3.68 19.23
N TYR A 131 12.81 -4.90 18.74
CA TYR A 131 12.74 -5.21 17.30
C TYR A 131 11.36 -4.96 16.66
N GLN A 132 10.31 -4.95 17.43
CA GLN A 132 8.94 -4.69 16.94
C GLN A 132 8.81 -3.27 16.36
N ALA A 133 9.59 -2.31 16.88
CA ALA A 133 9.62 -0.94 16.38
C ALA A 133 10.02 -0.85 14.90
N ALA A 134 10.79 -1.81 14.38
CA ALA A 134 11.23 -1.82 12.97
C ALA A 134 10.05 -1.82 11.97
N GLY A 135 8.95 -2.47 12.29
CA GLY A 135 7.74 -2.44 11.48
C GLY A 135 7.10 -1.04 11.43
N TYR A 136 7.01 -0.39 12.59
CA TYR A 136 6.39 0.95 12.71
C TYR A 136 7.25 2.04 12.10
N THR A 137 8.57 1.97 12.25
CA THR A 137 9.50 2.91 11.60
C THR A 137 9.45 2.76 10.07
N THR A 138 9.35 1.53 9.57
CA THR A 138 9.15 1.26 8.14
C THR A 138 7.83 1.87 7.66
N LEU A 139 6.73 1.68 8.38
CA LEU A 139 5.44 2.29 8.05
C LEU A 139 5.55 3.83 8.00
N ALA A 140 6.13 4.44 9.04
CA ALA A 140 6.32 5.90 9.09
C ALA A 140 7.14 6.42 7.90
N CYS A 141 8.24 5.73 7.54
CA CYS A 141 9.04 6.10 6.37
C CYS A 141 8.25 6.05 5.07
N TYR A 142 7.48 4.99 4.82
CA TYR A 142 6.68 4.90 3.59
C TYR A 142 5.51 5.87 3.56
N MET A 143 4.92 6.23 4.71
CA MET A 143 3.94 7.31 4.80
C MET A 143 4.55 8.65 4.38
N ILE A 144 5.70 9.03 4.96
CA ILE A 144 6.42 10.27 4.62
C ILE A 144 6.81 10.26 3.15
N TYR A 145 7.32 9.13 2.66
CA TYR A 145 7.73 8.95 1.28
C TYR A 145 6.55 9.13 0.31
N SER A 146 5.41 8.54 0.62
CA SER A 146 4.18 8.68 -0.17
C SER A 146 3.68 10.13 -0.22
N VAL A 147 3.71 10.85 0.90
CA VAL A 147 3.34 12.27 0.97
C VAL A 147 4.28 13.13 0.11
N GLY A 148 5.60 12.88 0.20
CA GLY A 148 6.60 13.58 -0.62
C GLY A 148 6.38 13.36 -2.11
N HIS A 149 6.11 12.12 -2.53
CA HIS A 149 5.81 11.78 -3.93
C HIS A 149 4.50 12.40 -4.42
N TYR A 150 3.45 12.44 -3.59
CA TYR A 150 2.20 13.12 -3.92
C TYR A 150 2.43 14.63 -4.17
N TYR A 151 3.16 15.29 -3.29
CA TYR A 151 3.52 16.70 -3.47
C TYR A 151 4.31 16.95 -4.75
N PHE A 152 5.33 16.12 -5.01
CA PHE A 152 6.16 16.26 -6.20
C PHE A 152 5.39 15.96 -7.49
N MET A 153 4.51 14.96 -7.49
CA MET A 153 3.60 14.69 -8.61
C MET A 153 2.78 15.94 -8.96
N ASN A 154 2.21 16.60 -7.96
CA ASN A 154 1.44 17.83 -8.17
C ASN A 154 2.31 18.92 -8.80
N LYS A 155 3.57 19.09 -8.35
CA LYS A 155 4.51 20.03 -8.94
C LYS A 155 4.85 19.69 -10.40
N VAL A 156 4.99 18.41 -10.74
CA VAL A 156 5.17 17.97 -12.12
C VAL A 156 3.92 18.26 -12.95
N CYS A 157 2.73 18.04 -12.40
CA CYS A 157 1.48 18.34 -13.09
C CYS A 157 1.27 19.84 -13.32
N ASP A 158 1.74 20.71 -12.42
CA ASP A 158 1.73 22.17 -12.64
C ASP A 158 2.56 22.57 -13.87
N GLN A 159 3.67 21.87 -14.09
CA GLN A 159 4.59 22.19 -15.19
C GLN A 159 4.20 21.57 -16.54
N PHE A 160 3.59 20.38 -16.54
CA PHE A 160 3.43 19.57 -17.75
C PHE A 160 1.98 19.14 -18.05
N CYS A 161 1.05 19.35 -17.12
CA CYS A 161 -0.35 18.93 -17.26
C CYS A 161 -1.32 20.10 -17.09
N ASP A 162 -0.90 21.31 -17.44
CA ASP A 162 -1.72 22.54 -17.36
C ASP A 162 -2.35 22.76 -15.96
N GLY A 163 -1.67 22.30 -14.90
CA GLY A 163 -2.16 22.37 -13.52
C GLY A 163 -3.25 21.36 -13.16
N GLU A 164 -3.66 20.48 -14.08
CA GLU A 164 -4.64 19.44 -13.77
C GLU A 164 -4.10 18.45 -12.74
N ARG A 165 -4.97 17.98 -11.82
CA ARG A 165 -4.65 17.00 -10.80
C ARG A 165 -5.19 15.63 -11.17
N PRO A 166 -4.33 14.59 -11.24
CA PRO A 166 -4.78 13.22 -11.50
C PRO A 166 -5.57 12.63 -10.34
N TYR A 167 -5.27 13.06 -9.10
CA TYR A 167 -5.87 12.50 -7.89
C TYR A 167 -6.39 13.60 -6.96
N ASP A 168 -7.55 13.35 -6.37
CA ASP A 168 -8.14 14.16 -5.31
C ASP A 168 -7.61 13.68 -3.95
N LEU A 169 -6.91 14.57 -3.22
CA LEU A 169 -6.36 14.28 -1.90
C LEU A 169 -7.44 13.83 -0.91
N LYS A 170 -8.61 14.45 -0.94
CA LYS A 170 -9.71 14.09 -0.04
C LYS A 170 -10.13 12.63 -0.23
N LYS A 171 -10.24 12.16 -1.48
CA LYS A 171 -10.58 10.77 -1.77
C LYS A 171 -9.49 9.80 -1.34
N ILE A 172 -8.21 10.16 -1.55
CA ILE A 172 -7.08 9.34 -1.05
C ILE A 172 -7.15 9.24 0.46
N LEU A 173 -7.34 10.34 1.19
CA LEU A 173 -7.44 10.34 2.64
C LEU A 173 -8.66 9.55 3.14
N MET A 174 -9.80 9.63 2.44
CA MET A 174 -11.01 8.85 2.75
C MET A 174 -10.79 7.33 2.60
N ILE A 175 -9.84 6.90 1.82
CA ILE A 175 -9.44 5.48 1.70
C ILE A 175 -8.37 5.14 2.75
N THR A 176 -7.36 5.98 2.86
CA THR A 176 -6.15 5.73 3.65
C THR A 176 -6.41 5.77 5.16
N ILE A 177 -7.17 6.77 5.65
CA ILE A 177 -7.41 6.93 7.08
C ILE A 177 -8.22 5.75 7.64
N PRO A 178 -9.38 5.34 7.06
CA PRO A 178 -10.07 4.14 7.53
C PRO A 178 -9.22 2.87 7.42
N PHE A 179 -8.41 2.72 6.39
CA PHE A 179 -7.48 1.61 6.25
C PHE A 179 -6.51 1.53 7.43
N LEU A 180 -5.81 2.62 7.77
CA LEU A 180 -4.88 2.68 8.90
C LEU A 180 -5.58 2.39 10.22
N MET A 181 -6.72 3.06 10.48
CA MET A 181 -7.49 2.87 11.71
C MET A 181 -7.94 1.43 11.88
N THR A 182 -8.48 0.82 10.82
CA THR A 182 -8.91 -0.59 10.85
C THR A 182 -7.74 -1.53 11.07
N GLY A 183 -6.59 -1.30 10.41
CA GLY A 183 -5.39 -2.10 10.60
C GLY A 183 -4.89 -2.07 12.05
N LEU A 184 -4.92 -0.90 12.71
CA LEU A 184 -4.56 -0.76 14.12
C LEU A 184 -5.60 -1.41 15.05
N ILE A 185 -6.91 -1.29 14.75
CA ILE A 185 -7.97 -1.94 15.52
C ILE A 185 -7.82 -3.47 15.46
N PHE A 186 -7.43 -4.04 14.32
CA PHE A 186 -7.25 -5.48 14.18
C PHE A 186 -6.13 -6.03 15.08
N LEU A 187 -5.10 -5.26 15.39
CA LEU A 187 -4.12 -5.63 16.41
C LEU A 187 -4.78 -5.97 17.77
N GLY A 188 -5.76 -5.16 18.20
CA GLY A 188 -6.50 -5.40 19.44
C GLY A 188 -7.36 -6.66 19.42
N THR A 189 -7.66 -7.22 18.24
CA THR A 189 -8.48 -8.44 18.12
C THR A 189 -7.67 -9.74 18.28
N TYR A 190 -6.34 -9.69 18.32
CA TYR A 190 -5.49 -10.87 18.40
C TYR A 190 -5.70 -11.69 19.68
N SER A 191 -6.05 -11.03 20.78
CA SER A 191 -6.41 -11.68 22.04
C SER A 191 -7.85 -12.25 22.05
N TYR A 192 -8.65 -11.98 21.01
CA TYR A 192 -10.06 -12.37 20.94
C TYR A 192 -10.38 -13.14 19.64
N PRO A 193 -9.98 -14.45 19.54
CA PRO A 193 -10.10 -15.24 18.32
C PRO A 193 -11.56 -15.30 17.77
N VAL A 194 -12.55 -15.39 18.66
CA VAL A 194 -13.98 -15.47 18.28
C VAL A 194 -14.43 -14.22 17.52
N ILE A 195 -14.06 -13.03 18.04
CA ILE A 195 -14.36 -11.74 17.38
C ILE A 195 -13.66 -11.68 16.02
N ARG A 196 -12.39 -12.05 15.97
CA ARG A 196 -11.57 -12.04 14.77
C ARG A 196 -12.14 -12.96 13.69
N TYR A 197 -12.48 -14.19 14.02
CA TYR A 197 -13.10 -15.12 13.06
C TYR A 197 -14.49 -14.65 12.62
N GLY A 198 -15.26 -14.01 13.50
CA GLY A 198 -16.51 -13.36 13.14
C GLY A 198 -16.30 -12.30 12.05
N ILE A 199 -15.26 -11.46 12.19
CA ILE A 199 -14.90 -10.46 11.17
C ILE A 199 -14.46 -11.13 9.87
N VAL A 200 -13.67 -12.20 9.92
CA VAL A 200 -13.26 -12.98 8.74
C VAL A 200 -14.47 -13.50 7.98
N VAL A 201 -15.44 -14.12 8.68
CA VAL A 201 -16.65 -14.66 8.08
C VAL A 201 -17.46 -13.55 7.40
N VAL A 202 -17.65 -12.40 8.06
CA VAL A 202 -18.35 -11.25 7.48
C VAL A 202 -17.61 -10.74 6.23
N ALA A 203 -16.27 -10.62 6.28
CA ALA A 203 -15.48 -10.21 5.13
C ALA A 203 -15.64 -11.18 3.94
N LEU A 204 -15.62 -12.50 4.19
CA LEU A 204 -15.82 -13.51 3.16
C LEU A 204 -17.23 -13.44 2.56
N ILE A 205 -18.27 -13.24 3.38
CA ILE A 205 -19.64 -13.05 2.91
C ILE A 205 -19.73 -11.82 1.98
N ILE A 206 -19.11 -10.70 2.36
CA ILE A 206 -19.06 -9.49 1.51
C ILE A 206 -18.38 -9.80 0.17
N VAL A 207 -17.24 -10.52 0.16
CA VAL A 207 -16.55 -10.93 -1.06
C VAL A 207 -17.45 -11.80 -1.95
N LEU A 208 -18.18 -12.77 -1.36
CA LEU A 208 -19.10 -13.64 -2.10
C LEU A 208 -20.25 -12.84 -2.72
N ILE A 209 -20.85 -11.92 -1.97
CA ILE A 209 -21.94 -11.05 -2.46
C ILE A 209 -21.42 -10.18 -3.61
N LYS A 210 -20.23 -9.60 -3.47
CA LYS A 210 -19.62 -8.69 -4.44
C LYS A 210 -18.79 -9.39 -5.52
N ARG A 211 -18.79 -10.72 -5.59
CA ARG A 211 -17.94 -11.50 -6.51
C ARG A 211 -18.01 -11.06 -7.96
N LYS A 212 -19.20 -10.75 -8.48
CA LYS A 212 -19.38 -10.30 -9.87
C LYS A 212 -18.67 -8.96 -10.12
N THR A 213 -18.78 -8.02 -9.19
CA THR A 213 -18.11 -6.72 -9.24
C THR A 213 -16.59 -6.90 -9.19
N ILE A 214 -16.09 -7.72 -8.26
CA ILE A 214 -14.64 -7.99 -8.11
C ILE A 214 -14.08 -8.63 -9.38
N ILE A 215 -14.75 -9.64 -9.93
CA ILE A 215 -14.35 -10.27 -11.20
C ILE A 215 -14.35 -9.25 -12.35
N GLY A 216 -15.33 -8.35 -12.39
CA GLY A 216 -15.39 -7.28 -13.38
C GLY A 216 -14.20 -6.33 -13.27
N ILE A 217 -13.81 -5.92 -12.06
CA ILE A 217 -12.62 -5.11 -11.81
C ILE A 217 -11.36 -5.81 -12.32
N ILE A 218 -11.16 -7.07 -11.92
CA ILE A 218 -9.99 -7.85 -12.33
C ILE A 218 -9.91 -7.98 -13.87
N LYS A 219 -11.04 -8.30 -14.52
CA LYS A 219 -11.09 -8.38 -15.98
C LYS A 219 -10.74 -7.06 -16.66
N ASN A 220 -11.20 -5.93 -16.11
CA ASN A 220 -10.87 -4.60 -16.64
C ASN A 220 -9.38 -4.28 -16.47
N LEU A 221 -8.78 -4.58 -15.32
CA LEU A 221 -7.34 -4.42 -15.10
C LEU A 221 -6.52 -5.29 -16.06
N MET A 222 -6.94 -6.55 -16.28
CA MET A 222 -6.27 -7.42 -17.23
C MET A 222 -6.33 -6.92 -18.68
N LYS A 223 -7.41 -6.24 -19.07
CA LYS A 223 -7.51 -5.61 -20.41
C LYS A 223 -6.52 -4.45 -20.58
N MET A 224 -6.24 -3.70 -19.52
CA MET A 224 -5.29 -2.58 -19.54
C MET A 224 -3.86 -3.03 -19.85
N ARG A 225 -3.49 -4.28 -19.52
CA ARG A 225 -2.18 -4.86 -19.87
C ARG A 225 -1.99 -5.05 -21.38
N LYS A 226 -3.10 -5.22 -22.13
CA LYS A 226 -3.07 -5.52 -23.57
C LYS A 226 -3.21 -4.27 -24.43
N ALA A 227 -3.53 -3.15 -23.86
CA ALA A 227 -3.65 -1.85 -24.51
C ALA A 227 -2.33 -1.09 -24.45
#